data_726de05644a933e4100b05e56c467c56
#
_entry.id   726de05644a933e4100b05e56c467c56
#
_cell.length_a   1.000
_cell.length_b   1.000
_cell.length_c   1.000
_cell.angle_alpha   90.00
_cell.angle_beta   90.00
_cell.angle_gamma   90.00
#
_symmetry.space_group_name_H-M   'P 1'
#
loop_
_entity.id
_entity.type
_entity.pdbx_description
1 polymer ?
#
loop_
_entity_poly.entity_id
_entity_poly.type
_entity_poly.pdbx_seq_one_letter_code
_entity_poly.pdbx_strand_id
1 'polypeptide(L)'
;MGNGTTLASSGRSDVGCRRAINQDAHAILPPPGPEAFRKHGWFFIVADGMGAHAAGEEASRMAVERVPHLYGQLIHNTPPEAMQRAMRQANAEIFDKGETHAGFKGMGTTCSAVALVPRGVLIGHVGDSRVYRIRGHRIEQLTRDHSLAWECGLPEKEAEGIPKNIITRSMGPHPEVEPDLEGPLPVQNRDIFVLCSDGLSGQVSNAEIGLLASHLPDVDRATKALVGLTLARGAPDNVTVLVAKAGPEEVTTSYAKQEPWLLTDGVEAASSSQEIAWKPLVSAGICFFVSLVLKGDLIRPSSPTIEALVAIGTAVTALATIVFLANALLASVKSAKIIPSGARAARPGHGSYQEADCAPDKPLLEGIARSIESAAAGLDATDQQQLLPLVAEVREGSVARGFDLAIAAAATALCLIAEAIPRHRATTKAQQGDHDGPDRPADGD
;
A
#
# COMPACT_ATOMS: atom_id res chain seq x y z
N MET A 1 -31.84 8.67 10.96
CA MET A 1 -31.00 7.83 11.78
C MET A 1 -30.14 7.04 10.80
N GLY A 2 -28.88 7.44 10.63
CA GLY A 2 -28.03 6.91 9.57
C GLY A 2 -27.59 5.50 9.90
N ASN A 3 -27.98 4.52 9.09
CA ASN A 3 -27.32 3.23 9.04
C ASN A 3 -25.93 3.44 8.42
N GLY A 4 -24.97 3.82 9.25
CA GLY A 4 -23.57 3.73 8.86
C GLY A 4 -23.25 2.28 8.64
N THR A 5 -22.74 1.94 7.48
CA THR A 5 -22.30 0.59 7.14
C THR A 5 -21.22 0.16 8.14
N THR A 6 -21.59 -0.66 9.10
CA THR A 6 -20.64 -1.20 10.08
C THR A 6 -19.89 -2.35 9.44
N LEU A 7 -18.67 -2.09 9.04
CA LEU A 7 -17.73 -3.13 8.61
C LEU A 7 -17.13 -3.77 9.87
N ALA A 8 -17.11 -5.11 9.94
CA ALA A 8 -16.38 -5.79 10.98
C ALA A 8 -14.89 -5.77 10.65
N SER A 9 -14.07 -5.17 11.50
CA SER A 9 -12.63 -5.10 11.32
C SER A 9 -11.88 -5.13 12.64
N SER A 10 -10.69 -5.73 12.65
CA SER A 10 -9.78 -5.75 13.78
C SER A 10 -8.34 -5.71 13.29
N GLY A 11 -7.45 -5.14 14.10
CA GLY A 11 -6.03 -5.06 13.83
C GLY A 11 -5.22 -5.37 15.08
N ARG A 12 -4.11 -6.09 14.90
CA ARG A 12 -3.16 -6.41 15.98
C ARG A 12 -1.74 -6.33 15.48
N SER A 13 -0.87 -5.88 16.38
CA SER A 13 0.58 -5.85 16.14
C SER A 13 1.31 -6.40 17.38
N ASP A 14 2.34 -7.18 17.20
CA ASP A 14 3.21 -7.69 18.24
C ASP A 14 4.68 -7.57 17.81
N VAL A 15 5.55 -7.31 18.79
CA VAL A 15 6.99 -7.15 18.55
C VAL A 15 7.68 -8.43 18.09
N GLY A 16 7.01 -9.59 18.20
CA GLY A 16 7.60 -10.90 17.93
C GLY A 16 8.53 -11.38 19.07
N CYS A 17 9.26 -12.47 18.83
CA CYS A 17 10.06 -13.11 19.87
C CYS A 17 11.54 -12.71 19.83
N ARG A 18 12.05 -12.10 18.78
CA ARG A 18 13.47 -11.78 18.61
C ARG A 18 13.78 -10.29 18.49
N ARG A 19 12.82 -9.48 18.08
CA ARG A 19 13.00 -8.03 17.95
C ARG A 19 12.87 -7.35 19.32
N ALA A 20 13.62 -6.28 19.52
CA ALA A 20 13.55 -5.47 20.73
C ALA A 20 12.46 -4.39 20.65
N ILE A 21 12.20 -3.89 19.45
CA ILE A 21 11.29 -2.78 19.12
C ILE A 21 10.32 -3.25 18.05
N ASN A 22 9.08 -2.80 18.15
CA ASN A 22 8.11 -2.99 17.09
C ASN A 22 8.19 -1.82 16.12
N GLN A 23 8.64 -2.10 14.90
CA GLN A 23 8.74 -1.12 13.81
C GLN A 23 7.55 -1.18 12.85
N ASP A 24 6.64 -2.13 13.04
CA ASP A 24 5.37 -2.19 12.32
C ASP A 24 4.39 -1.14 12.81
N ALA A 25 3.57 -0.64 11.91
CA ALA A 25 2.44 0.21 12.23
C ALA A 25 1.21 -0.17 11.40
N HIS A 26 0.02 0.12 11.93
CA HIS A 26 -1.23 -0.09 11.20
C HIS A 26 -2.30 0.91 11.63
N ALA A 27 -3.28 1.13 10.76
CA ALA A 27 -4.45 1.91 11.10
C ALA A 27 -5.72 1.40 10.40
N ILE A 28 -6.85 1.57 11.09
CA ILE A 28 -8.20 1.34 10.59
C ILE A 28 -8.95 2.65 10.74
N LEU A 29 -9.39 3.23 9.62
CA LEU A 29 -10.09 4.51 9.61
C LEU A 29 -11.49 4.34 9.04
N PRO A 30 -12.50 4.31 9.89
CA PRO A 30 -13.89 4.32 9.45
C PRO A 30 -14.23 5.69 8.86
N PRO A 31 -15.08 5.74 7.82
CA PRO A 31 -15.56 7.00 7.30
C PRO A 31 -16.44 7.70 8.35
N PRO A 32 -16.29 9.03 8.55
CA PRO A 32 -17.06 9.77 9.56
C PRO A 32 -18.57 9.87 9.25
N GLY A 33 -19.01 9.40 8.10
CA GLY A 33 -20.42 9.37 7.73
C GLY A 33 -20.67 8.88 6.31
N PRO A 34 -21.93 8.77 5.87
CA PRO A 34 -22.28 8.19 4.57
C PRO A 34 -21.72 8.95 3.37
N GLU A 35 -21.53 10.24 3.47
CA GLU A 35 -20.94 11.05 2.39
C GLU A 35 -19.44 10.77 2.24
N ALA A 36 -18.72 10.71 3.35
CA ALA A 36 -17.31 10.34 3.36
C ALA A 36 -17.11 8.89 2.88
N PHE A 37 -18.03 7.97 3.25
CA PHE A 37 -18.02 6.62 2.71
C PHE A 37 -18.15 6.60 1.18
N ARG A 38 -19.07 7.36 0.62
CA ARG A 38 -19.25 7.43 -0.85
C ARG A 38 -18.02 7.96 -1.58
N LYS A 39 -17.25 8.85 -0.94
CA LYS A 39 -16.06 9.48 -1.54
C LYS A 39 -14.78 8.70 -1.30
N HIS A 40 -14.51 8.30 -0.08
CA HIS A 40 -13.22 7.75 0.35
C HIS A 40 -13.29 6.32 0.87
N GLY A 41 -14.49 5.88 1.29
CA GLY A 41 -14.70 4.54 1.85
C GLY A 41 -14.10 4.35 3.24
N TRP A 42 -13.95 3.09 3.63
CA TRP A 42 -13.13 2.66 4.74
C TRP A 42 -11.67 2.61 4.29
N PHE A 43 -10.77 2.97 5.18
CA PHE A 43 -9.35 2.94 4.88
C PHE A 43 -8.60 2.04 5.87
N PHE A 44 -7.80 1.12 5.34
CA PHE A 44 -6.97 0.19 6.09
C PHE A 44 -5.55 0.32 5.59
N ILE A 45 -4.57 0.29 6.50
CA ILE A 45 -3.17 0.42 6.14
C ILE A 45 -2.28 -0.36 7.10
N VAL A 46 -1.28 -1.04 6.54
CA VAL A 46 -0.18 -1.68 7.25
C VAL A 46 1.12 -1.16 6.66
N ALA A 47 2.08 -0.90 7.52
CA ALA A 47 3.41 -0.42 7.19
C ALA A 47 4.44 -1.14 8.06
N ASP A 48 5.46 -1.72 7.43
CA ASP A 48 6.59 -2.39 8.08
C ASP A 48 7.81 -1.48 7.96
N GLY A 49 8.29 -1.02 9.10
CA GLY A 49 9.36 -0.03 9.17
C GLY A 49 10.74 -0.67 9.12
N MET A 50 11.59 -0.11 8.29
CA MET A 50 12.97 -0.54 8.11
C MET A 50 13.94 0.58 8.43
N GLY A 51 15.03 0.26 9.10
CA GLY A 51 16.07 1.21 9.46
C GLY A 51 16.67 0.92 10.82
N ALA A 52 17.80 1.57 11.12
CA ALA A 52 18.47 1.39 12.39
C ALA A 52 17.67 2.08 13.53
N HIS A 53 17.62 1.43 14.70
CA HIS A 53 17.01 1.97 15.91
C HIS A 53 15.55 2.42 15.71
N ALA A 54 15.20 3.64 16.08
CA ALA A 54 13.85 4.22 15.96
C ALA A 54 13.47 4.70 14.54
N ALA A 55 14.37 4.57 13.57
CA ALA A 55 14.14 5.11 12.22
C ALA A 55 13.01 4.37 11.48
N GLY A 56 12.98 3.04 11.58
CA GLY A 56 11.91 2.23 10.99
C GLY A 56 10.55 2.49 11.65
N GLU A 57 10.52 2.55 12.99
CA GLU A 57 9.30 2.88 13.75
C GLU A 57 8.71 4.23 13.34
N GLU A 58 9.55 5.24 13.20
CA GLU A 58 9.11 6.56 12.76
C GLU A 58 8.61 6.58 11.31
N ALA A 59 9.28 5.85 10.41
CA ALA A 59 8.86 5.77 9.01
C ALA A 59 7.48 5.10 8.86
N SER A 60 7.28 3.95 9.50
CA SER A 60 6.00 3.24 9.47
C SER A 60 4.88 4.03 10.13
N ARG A 61 5.15 4.69 11.27
CA ARG A 61 4.21 5.59 11.94
C ARG A 61 3.81 6.74 11.01
N MET A 62 4.78 7.39 10.36
CA MET A 62 4.48 8.45 9.39
C MET A 62 3.62 7.94 8.23
N ALA A 63 3.92 6.77 7.68
CA ALA A 63 3.13 6.21 6.58
C ALA A 63 1.67 6.01 6.98
N VAL A 64 1.39 5.38 8.14
CA VAL A 64 0.01 5.11 8.59
C VAL A 64 -0.76 6.35 9.03
N GLU A 65 -0.09 7.42 9.39
CA GLU A 65 -0.70 8.71 9.72
C GLU A 65 -0.91 9.58 8.46
N ARG A 66 0.12 9.69 7.62
CA ARG A 66 0.13 10.65 6.51
C ARG A 66 -0.64 10.19 5.30
N VAL A 67 -0.50 8.90 4.90
CA VAL A 67 -1.19 8.39 3.71
C VAL A 67 -2.71 8.54 3.82
N PRO A 68 -3.40 8.07 4.89
CA PRO A 68 -4.84 8.25 4.98
C PRO A 68 -5.26 9.71 5.17
N HIS A 69 -4.46 10.53 5.87
CA HIS A 69 -4.74 11.96 6.02
C HIS A 69 -4.73 12.68 4.66
N LEU A 70 -3.68 12.49 3.87
CA LEU A 70 -3.55 13.06 2.54
C LEU A 70 -4.61 12.53 1.57
N TYR A 71 -4.89 11.23 1.62
CA TYR A 71 -5.97 10.62 0.84
C TYR A 71 -7.33 11.29 1.13
N GLY A 72 -7.62 11.53 2.43
CA GLY A 72 -8.83 12.21 2.86
C GLY A 72 -8.92 13.69 2.43
N GLN A 73 -7.81 14.37 2.24
CA GLN A 73 -7.78 15.75 1.75
C GLN A 73 -8.02 15.88 0.24
N LEU A 74 -7.69 14.85 -0.52
CA LEU A 74 -7.79 14.84 -1.99
C LEU A 74 -9.20 14.50 -2.49
N ILE A 75 -10.20 15.09 -1.86
CA ILE A 75 -11.63 14.79 -2.07
C ILE A 75 -12.16 15.11 -3.48
N HIS A 76 -11.45 15.94 -4.23
CA HIS A 76 -11.81 16.31 -5.61
C HIS A 76 -11.20 15.39 -6.67
N ASN A 77 -10.30 14.50 -6.26
CA ASN A 77 -9.67 13.52 -7.12
C ASN A 77 -10.48 12.23 -7.18
N THR A 78 -10.23 11.42 -8.19
CA THR A 78 -10.70 10.03 -8.16
C THR A 78 -9.97 9.26 -7.05
N PRO A 79 -10.57 8.23 -6.45
CA PRO A 79 -9.90 7.47 -5.40
C PRO A 79 -8.51 6.93 -5.78
N PRO A 80 -8.25 6.41 -7.01
CA PRO A 80 -6.91 6.01 -7.43
C PRO A 80 -5.90 7.17 -7.48
N GLU A 81 -6.31 8.31 -8.03
CA GLU A 81 -5.45 9.51 -8.06
C GLU A 81 -5.15 10.01 -6.65
N ALA A 82 -6.15 10.02 -5.77
CA ALA A 82 -5.99 10.40 -4.38
C ALA A 82 -5.00 9.45 -3.67
N MET A 83 -5.11 8.13 -3.89
CA MET A 83 -4.23 7.13 -3.32
C MET A 83 -2.78 7.32 -3.80
N GLN A 84 -2.57 7.44 -5.11
CA GLN A 84 -1.26 7.63 -5.71
C GLN A 84 -0.58 8.89 -5.17
N ARG A 85 -1.30 10.03 -5.19
CA ARG A 85 -0.77 11.32 -4.69
C ARG A 85 -0.47 11.28 -3.21
N ALA A 86 -1.36 10.68 -2.40
CA ALA A 86 -1.17 10.55 -0.97
C ALA A 86 0.09 9.74 -0.63
N MET A 87 0.30 8.61 -1.32
CA MET A 87 1.48 7.78 -1.10
C MET A 87 2.77 8.46 -1.55
N ARG A 88 2.78 9.12 -2.72
CA ARG A 88 3.93 9.88 -3.21
C ARG A 88 4.29 11.04 -2.28
N GLN A 89 3.29 11.79 -1.81
CA GLN A 89 3.53 12.91 -0.90
C GLN A 89 4.00 12.42 0.47
N ALA A 90 3.39 11.37 1.02
CA ALA A 90 3.86 10.78 2.27
C ALA A 90 5.31 10.27 2.14
N ASN A 91 5.68 9.67 1.00
CA ASN A 91 7.05 9.29 0.71
C ASN A 91 8.00 10.48 0.75
N ALA A 92 7.67 11.58 0.09
CA ALA A 92 8.50 12.78 0.11
C ALA A 92 8.70 13.33 1.53
N GLU A 93 7.64 13.36 2.36
CA GLU A 93 7.72 13.78 3.76
C GLU A 93 8.62 12.85 4.60
N ILE A 94 8.56 11.53 4.38
CA ILE A 94 9.44 10.55 5.06
C ILE A 94 10.89 10.76 4.61
N PHE A 95 11.13 10.88 3.30
CA PHE A 95 12.46 11.14 2.74
C PHE A 95 13.07 12.42 3.31
N ASP A 96 12.33 13.53 3.27
CA ASP A 96 12.80 14.83 3.77
C ASP A 96 13.17 14.78 5.26
N LYS A 97 12.39 14.03 6.06
CA LYS A 97 12.70 13.83 7.47
C LYS A 97 13.97 13.01 7.66
N GLY A 98 14.16 11.96 6.86
CA GLY A 98 15.38 11.16 6.87
C GLY A 98 16.63 11.95 6.50
N GLU A 99 16.53 12.90 5.55
CA GLU A 99 17.64 13.74 5.13
C GLU A 99 17.94 14.89 6.13
N THR A 100 16.90 15.40 6.79
CA THR A 100 17.07 16.57 7.71
C THR A 100 17.44 16.18 9.14
N HIS A 101 17.22 14.94 9.56
CA HIS A 101 17.46 14.47 10.93
C HIS A 101 18.42 13.27 10.95
N ALA A 102 19.64 13.49 11.45
CA ALA A 102 20.68 12.45 11.45
C ALA A 102 20.26 11.11 12.10
N GLY A 103 19.38 11.15 13.11
CA GLY A 103 18.86 9.94 13.77
C GLY A 103 17.89 9.12 12.93
N PHE A 104 17.40 9.67 11.81
CA PHE A 104 16.44 9.03 10.90
C PHE A 104 17.01 8.80 9.50
N LYS A 105 18.30 8.99 9.33
CA LYS A 105 18.94 8.88 8.03
C LYS A 105 18.70 7.48 7.42
N GLY A 106 18.17 7.47 6.19
CA GLY A 106 17.88 6.25 5.45
C GLY A 106 16.70 5.45 6.01
N MET A 107 15.82 6.08 6.81
CA MET A 107 14.58 5.44 7.26
C MET A 107 13.70 5.08 6.07
N GLY A 108 13.01 3.95 6.19
CA GLY A 108 12.10 3.48 5.17
C GLY A 108 10.97 2.65 5.75
N THR A 109 9.97 2.40 4.94
CA THR A 109 8.85 1.55 5.32
C THR A 109 8.15 0.97 4.11
N THR A 110 7.54 -0.20 4.26
CA THR A 110 6.52 -0.66 3.32
C THR A 110 5.25 0.16 3.50
N CYS A 111 4.33 0.04 2.57
CA CYS A 111 2.99 0.58 2.70
C CYS A 111 2.00 -0.25 1.87
N SER A 112 1.10 -0.95 2.53
CA SER A 112 -0.03 -1.63 1.90
C SER A 112 -1.33 -1.03 2.42
N ALA A 113 -2.02 -0.29 1.55
CA ALA A 113 -3.24 0.43 1.87
C ALA A 113 -4.43 -0.11 1.07
N VAL A 114 -5.59 -0.18 1.70
CA VAL A 114 -6.86 -0.59 1.10
C VAL A 114 -7.90 0.47 1.37
N ALA A 115 -8.51 1.02 0.31
CA ALA A 115 -9.71 1.82 0.39
C ALA A 115 -10.92 1.00 -0.08
N LEU A 116 -11.86 0.74 0.82
CA LEU A 116 -13.10 0.01 0.51
C LEU A 116 -14.21 1.03 0.24
N VAL A 117 -14.43 1.31 -1.02
CA VAL A 117 -15.39 2.32 -1.51
C VAL A 117 -16.62 1.65 -2.12
N PRO A 118 -17.74 2.36 -2.37
CA PRO A 118 -18.92 1.77 -2.98
C PRO A 118 -18.68 1.08 -4.32
N ARG A 119 -17.67 1.49 -5.07
CA ARG A 119 -17.30 0.89 -6.37
C ARG A 119 -16.41 -0.35 -6.25
N GLY A 120 -15.94 -0.71 -5.07
CA GLY A 120 -15.07 -1.86 -4.86
C GLY A 120 -13.86 -1.55 -3.99
N VAL A 121 -12.88 -2.43 -4.03
CA VAL A 121 -11.61 -2.28 -3.32
C VAL A 121 -10.58 -1.66 -4.24
N LEU A 122 -9.96 -0.60 -3.74
CA LEU A 122 -8.76 0.01 -4.29
C LEU A 122 -7.58 -0.32 -3.37
N ILE A 123 -6.48 -0.75 -3.95
CA ILE A 123 -5.25 -1.06 -3.23
C ILE A 123 -4.15 -0.13 -3.71
N GLY A 124 -3.40 0.46 -2.78
CA GLY A 124 -2.13 1.14 -3.02
C GLY A 124 -1.03 0.36 -2.30
N HIS A 125 0.07 0.05 -3.01
CA HIS A 125 1.07 -0.85 -2.47
C HIS A 125 2.51 -0.45 -2.83
N VAL A 126 3.38 -0.51 -1.80
CA VAL A 126 4.84 -0.39 -1.91
C VAL A 126 5.46 -1.33 -0.86
N GLY A 127 6.35 -2.23 -1.27
CA GLY A 127 7.08 -3.14 -0.39
C GLY A 127 6.67 -4.60 -0.54
N ASP A 128 6.77 -5.38 0.53
CA ASP A 128 6.46 -6.81 0.61
C ASP A 128 5.44 -7.17 1.70
N SER A 129 4.87 -6.17 2.38
CA SER A 129 3.62 -6.35 3.13
C SER A 129 2.49 -6.70 2.18
N ARG A 130 1.57 -7.57 2.59
CA ARG A 130 0.62 -8.18 1.65
C ARG A 130 -0.82 -7.83 1.94
N VAL A 131 -1.61 -7.81 0.86
CA VAL A 131 -3.08 -7.74 0.92
C VAL A 131 -3.65 -9.01 0.30
N TYR A 132 -4.51 -9.67 1.05
CA TYR A 132 -5.23 -10.87 0.61
C TYR A 132 -6.73 -10.62 0.55
N ARG A 133 -7.40 -11.35 -0.34
CA ARG A 133 -8.85 -11.52 -0.35
C ARG A 133 -9.18 -12.99 -0.13
N ILE A 134 -10.08 -13.28 0.78
CA ILE A 134 -10.65 -14.61 0.98
C ILE A 134 -12.10 -14.58 0.55
N ARG A 135 -12.46 -15.52 -0.34
CA ARG A 135 -13.82 -15.70 -0.85
C ARG A 135 -14.16 -17.19 -0.86
N GLY A 136 -15.09 -17.62 0.01
CA GLY A 136 -15.34 -19.02 0.26
C GLY A 136 -14.09 -19.70 0.79
N HIS A 137 -13.60 -20.72 0.09
CA HIS A 137 -12.40 -21.48 0.45
C HIS A 137 -11.15 -21.07 -0.36
N ARG A 138 -11.20 -19.94 -1.03
CA ARG A 138 -10.08 -19.45 -1.84
C ARG A 138 -9.49 -18.20 -1.24
N ILE A 139 -8.19 -18.21 -0.99
CA ILE A 139 -7.39 -17.05 -0.64
C ILE A 139 -6.56 -16.60 -1.84
N GLU A 140 -6.55 -15.32 -2.11
CA GLU A 140 -5.86 -14.67 -3.22
C GLU A 140 -4.99 -13.55 -2.70
N GLN A 141 -3.71 -13.54 -3.03
CA GLN A 141 -2.82 -12.41 -2.78
C GLN A 141 -3.04 -11.35 -3.85
N LEU A 142 -3.45 -10.17 -3.44
CA LEU A 142 -3.82 -9.06 -4.33
C LEU A 142 -2.67 -8.06 -4.56
N THR A 143 -1.58 -8.15 -3.80
CA THR A 143 -0.38 -7.34 -3.94
C THR A 143 0.77 -8.16 -4.50
N ARG A 144 1.65 -7.52 -5.25
CA ARG A 144 2.89 -8.13 -5.73
C ARG A 144 4.03 -7.65 -4.83
N ASP A 145 4.76 -8.59 -4.23
CA ASP A 145 5.90 -8.23 -3.38
C ASP A 145 6.98 -7.50 -4.21
N HIS A 146 7.42 -6.33 -3.75
CA HIS A 146 8.57 -5.64 -4.29
C HIS A 146 9.84 -6.20 -3.64
N SER A 147 10.17 -7.43 -3.98
CA SER A 147 11.33 -8.15 -3.47
C SER A 147 12.19 -8.69 -4.61
N LEU A 148 13.47 -8.88 -4.32
CA LEU A 148 14.42 -9.40 -5.32
C LEU A 148 13.97 -10.75 -5.87
N ALA A 149 13.41 -11.62 -5.04
CA ALA A 149 12.90 -12.92 -5.45
C ALA A 149 11.80 -12.81 -6.51
N TRP A 150 10.87 -11.87 -6.35
CA TRP A 150 9.82 -11.60 -7.32
C TRP A 150 10.31 -10.96 -8.60
N GLU A 151 11.24 -10.01 -8.51
CA GLU A 151 11.78 -9.32 -9.70
C GLU A 151 12.63 -10.24 -10.57
N CYS A 152 13.30 -11.21 -9.98
CA CYS A 152 14.03 -12.24 -10.72
C CYS A 152 13.10 -13.22 -11.46
N GLY A 153 11.77 -13.19 -11.22
CA GLY A 153 10.80 -14.06 -11.89
C GLY A 153 10.99 -15.54 -11.57
N LEU A 154 11.69 -15.87 -10.50
CA LEU A 154 11.96 -17.24 -10.12
C LEU A 154 10.78 -17.84 -9.37
N PRO A 155 10.38 -19.08 -9.66
CA PRO A 155 9.44 -19.82 -8.84
C PRO A 155 9.95 -19.91 -7.41
N GLU A 156 9.06 -19.88 -6.43
CA GLU A 156 9.42 -19.88 -5.00
C GLU A 156 10.37 -21.03 -4.60
N LYS A 157 10.29 -22.17 -5.31
CA LYS A 157 11.19 -23.33 -5.13
C LYS A 157 12.60 -23.13 -5.70
N GLU A 158 12.75 -22.25 -6.68
CA GLU A 158 14.06 -21.96 -7.33
C GLU A 158 14.72 -20.72 -6.72
N ALA A 159 13.98 -19.99 -5.90
CA ALA A 159 14.48 -18.87 -5.10
C ALA A 159 15.23 -19.36 -3.82
N GLU A 160 15.41 -20.66 -3.63
CA GLU A 160 16.28 -21.22 -2.58
C GLU A 160 17.71 -20.69 -2.76
N GLY A 161 18.13 -19.79 -1.84
CA GLY A 161 19.43 -19.10 -1.89
C GLY A 161 19.36 -17.61 -2.17
N ILE A 162 18.24 -17.07 -2.63
CA ILE A 162 18.02 -15.62 -2.66
C ILE A 162 17.42 -15.19 -1.34
N PRO A 163 18.01 -14.21 -0.64
CA PRO A 163 17.42 -13.67 0.57
C PRO A 163 16.02 -13.10 0.26
N LYS A 164 14.99 -13.68 0.88
CA LYS A 164 13.59 -13.30 0.64
C LYS A 164 13.25 -11.90 1.16
N ASN A 165 14.07 -11.38 2.05
CA ASN A 165 13.90 -10.09 2.73
C ASN A 165 14.63 -8.91 2.05
N ILE A 166 15.10 -9.05 0.80
CA ILE A 166 15.65 -7.92 0.06
C ILE A 166 14.50 -7.22 -0.65
N ILE A 167 14.06 -6.10 -0.04
CA ILE A 167 13.03 -5.23 -0.60
C ILE A 167 13.66 -4.33 -1.66
N THR A 168 13.04 -4.28 -2.84
CA THR A 168 13.52 -3.49 -4.00
C THR A 168 12.83 -2.14 -4.11
N ARG A 169 11.67 -1.96 -3.45
CA ARG A 169 10.92 -0.72 -3.42
C ARG A 169 10.29 -0.48 -2.04
N SER A 170 10.58 0.67 -1.45
CA SER A 170 10.02 1.11 -0.16
C SER A 170 9.82 2.62 -0.15
N MET A 171 8.99 3.12 0.74
CA MET A 171 8.82 4.55 0.99
C MET A 171 9.97 5.06 1.88
N GLY A 172 10.47 6.25 1.60
CA GLY A 172 11.42 6.99 2.41
C GLY A 172 12.87 7.00 1.93
N PRO A 173 13.50 5.91 1.47
CA PRO A 173 14.92 5.92 1.05
C PRO A 173 15.21 6.77 -0.20
N HIS A 174 14.21 7.04 -1.02
CA HIS A 174 14.32 7.83 -2.23
C HIS A 174 13.29 8.96 -2.26
N PRO A 175 13.59 10.11 -2.90
CA PRO A 175 12.67 11.24 -2.96
C PRO A 175 11.37 10.92 -3.69
N GLU A 176 11.41 9.98 -4.62
CA GLU A 176 10.26 9.56 -5.41
C GLU A 176 10.01 8.06 -5.24
N VAL A 177 8.74 7.68 -5.19
CA VAL A 177 8.29 6.29 -5.21
C VAL A 177 7.09 6.16 -6.15
N GLU A 178 7.04 5.06 -6.86
CA GLU A 178 5.87 4.71 -7.67
C GLU A 178 5.09 3.58 -6.98
N PRO A 179 3.92 3.88 -6.40
CA PRO A 179 3.08 2.86 -5.79
C PRO A 179 2.37 2.04 -6.88
N ASP A 180 2.28 0.73 -6.68
CA ASP A 180 1.39 -0.11 -7.46
C ASP A 180 -0.05 0.16 -7.03
N LEU A 181 -0.95 0.34 -8.01
CA LEU A 181 -2.38 0.57 -7.78
C LEU A 181 -3.19 -0.55 -8.41
N GLU A 182 -4.04 -1.18 -7.61
CA GLU A 182 -4.93 -2.25 -8.04
C GLU A 182 -6.39 -1.89 -7.77
N GLY A 183 -7.25 -2.17 -8.71
CA GLY A 183 -8.69 -1.94 -8.55
C GLY A 183 -9.29 -0.90 -9.52
N PRO A 184 -10.61 -0.68 -9.42
CA PRO A 184 -11.52 -1.22 -8.40
C PRO A 184 -11.75 -2.73 -8.57
N LEU A 185 -11.49 -3.49 -7.50
CA LEU A 185 -11.80 -4.91 -7.46
C LEU A 185 -13.23 -5.12 -6.95
N PRO A 186 -14.04 -5.94 -7.61
CA PRO A 186 -15.40 -6.19 -7.14
C PRO A 186 -15.40 -6.89 -5.78
N VAL A 187 -16.23 -6.39 -4.87
CA VAL A 187 -16.41 -6.94 -3.53
C VAL A 187 -17.75 -7.66 -3.43
N GLN A 188 -17.73 -8.86 -2.91
CA GLN A 188 -18.93 -9.63 -2.60
C GLN A 188 -19.21 -9.61 -1.09
N ASN A 189 -20.47 -9.81 -0.72
CA ASN A 189 -20.82 -10.02 0.67
C ASN A 189 -20.05 -11.22 1.24
N ARG A 190 -19.50 -11.06 2.43
CA ARG A 190 -18.62 -12.02 3.12
C ARG A 190 -17.19 -12.15 2.55
N ASP A 191 -16.79 -11.34 1.60
CA ASP A 191 -15.37 -11.23 1.30
C ASP A 191 -14.61 -10.79 2.56
N ILE A 192 -13.46 -11.39 2.76
CA ILE A 192 -12.57 -11.03 3.87
C ILE A 192 -11.27 -10.53 3.26
N PHE A 193 -10.83 -9.38 3.74
CA PHE A 193 -9.54 -8.80 3.39
C PHE A 193 -8.60 -8.94 4.59
N VAL A 194 -7.40 -9.43 4.32
CA VAL A 194 -6.32 -9.51 5.31
C VAL A 194 -5.15 -8.69 4.81
N LEU A 195 -4.70 -7.72 5.62
CA LEU A 195 -3.46 -6.99 5.39
C LEU A 195 -2.47 -7.42 6.44
N CYS A 196 -1.23 -7.65 6.07
CA CYS A 196 -0.20 -8.05 7.04
C CYS A 196 1.20 -7.61 6.63
N SER A 197 2.10 -7.49 7.61
CA SER A 197 3.54 -7.44 7.39
C SER A 197 4.10 -8.82 7.05
N ASP A 198 5.36 -8.86 6.63
CA ASP A 198 6.06 -10.10 6.26
C ASP A 198 6.25 -11.05 7.46
N GLY A 199 6.24 -10.51 8.69
CA GLY A 199 6.27 -11.32 9.91
C GLY A 199 5.14 -12.34 9.99
N LEU A 200 3.93 -12.05 9.47
CA LEU A 200 2.88 -13.06 9.32
C LEU A 200 3.16 -13.98 8.12
N SER A 201 3.26 -13.42 6.92
CA SER A 201 3.31 -14.19 5.69
C SER A 201 4.59 -15.02 5.52
N GLY A 202 5.64 -14.67 6.24
CA GLY A 202 6.88 -15.46 6.33
C GLY A 202 6.78 -16.68 7.25
N GLN A 203 5.79 -16.74 8.16
CA GLN A 203 5.63 -17.80 9.13
C GLN A 203 4.35 -18.62 8.95
N VAL A 204 3.33 -18.05 8.35
CA VAL A 204 2.00 -18.64 8.19
C VAL A 204 1.68 -18.73 6.70
N SER A 205 1.34 -19.94 6.24
CA SER A 205 1.00 -20.17 4.84
C SER A 205 -0.32 -19.49 4.44
N ASN A 206 -0.46 -19.16 3.15
CA ASN A 206 -1.70 -18.56 2.63
C ASN A 206 -2.94 -19.39 3.00
N ALA A 207 -2.84 -20.73 2.93
CA ALA A 207 -3.95 -21.62 3.30
C ALA A 207 -4.35 -21.49 4.77
N GLU A 208 -3.39 -21.39 5.69
CA GLU A 208 -3.66 -21.22 7.13
C GLU A 208 -4.21 -19.83 7.42
N ILE A 209 -3.70 -18.79 6.75
CA ILE A 209 -4.26 -17.42 6.84
C ILE A 209 -5.73 -17.45 6.42
N GLY A 210 -6.02 -18.04 5.27
CA GLY A 210 -7.37 -18.17 4.76
C GLY A 210 -8.29 -18.98 5.67
N LEU A 211 -7.81 -20.11 6.18
CA LEU A 211 -8.56 -20.98 7.10
C LEU A 211 -8.99 -20.20 8.36
N LEU A 212 -8.03 -19.58 9.07
CA LEU A 212 -8.33 -18.89 10.33
C LEU A 212 -9.19 -17.64 10.11
N ALA A 213 -8.95 -16.87 9.04
CA ALA A 213 -9.72 -15.68 8.76
C ALA A 213 -11.16 -15.97 8.33
N SER A 214 -11.41 -17.09 7.59
CA SER A 214 -12.74 -17.40 7.05
C SER A 214 -13.65 -18.16 8.00
N HIS A 215 -13.11 -19.08 8.82
CA HIS A 215 -13.91 -19.93 9.69
C HIS A 215 -14.18 -19.32 11.07
N LEU A 216 -13.46 -18.27 11.45
CA LEU A 216 -13.75 -17.56 12.69
C LEU A 216 -14.76 -16.45 12.42
N PRO A 217 -15.93 -16.47 13.09
CA PRO A 217 -16.97 -15.47 12.85
C PRO A 217 -16.56 -14.08 13.37
N ASP A 218 -15.80 -14.03 14.45
CA ASP A 218 -15.30 -12.82 15.07
C ASP A 218 -13.93 -12.46 14.50
N VAL A 219 -13.84 -11.28 13.88
CA VAL A 219 -12.61 -10.76 13.27
C VAL A 219 -11.50 -10.48 14.29
N ASP A 220 -11.85 -10.12 15.53
CA ASP A 220 -10.86 -9.93 16.60
C ASP A 220 -10.23 -11.26 16.99
N ARG A 221 -11.04 -12.31 17.13
CA ARG A 221 -10.55 -13.66 17.40
C ARG A 221 -9.70 -14.19 16.25
N ALA A 222 -10.09 -13.93 14.99
CA ALA A 222 -9.32 -14.31 13.81
C ALA A 222 -7.94 -13.62 13.80
N THR A 223 -7.90 -12.32 14.03
CA THR A 223 -6.66 -11.52 14.08
C THR A 223 -5.75 -12.02 15.19
N LYS A 224 -6.32 -12.29 16.39
CA LYS A 224 -5.58 -12.79 17.53
C LYS A 224 -5.02 -14.19 17.29
N ALA A 225 -5.79 -15.09 16.66
CA ALA A 225 -5.35 -16.43 16.31
C ALA A 225 -4.20 -16.42 15.27
N LEU A 226 -4.24 -15.52 14.28
CA LEU A 226 -3.17 -15.36 13.30
C LEU A 226 -1.86 -14.91 13.97
N VAL A 227 -1.92 -13.91 14.84
CA VAL A 227 -0.75 -13.47 15.62
C VAL A 227 -0.27 -14.61 16.52
N GLY A 228 -1.18 -15.33 17.19
CA GLY A 228 -0.86 -16.47 18.04
C GLY A 228 -0.15 -17.60 17.30
N LEU A 229 -0.56 -17.91 16.05
CA LEU A 229 0.13 -18.91 15.23
C LEU A 229 1.53 -18.47 14.84
N THR A 230 1.72 -17.19 14.53
CA THR A 230 3.04 -16.63 14.26
C THR A 230 3.95 -16.72 15.48
N LEU A 231 3.44 -16.35 16.66
CA LEU A 231 4.16 -16.47 17.94
C LEU A 231 4.50 -17.93 18.27
N ALA A 232 3.56 -18.85 18.03
CA ALA A 232 3.80 -20.29 18.22
C ALA A 232 4.94 -20.84 17.36
N ARG A 233 5.24 -20.19 16.23
CA ARG A 233 6.35 -20.50 15.31
C ARG A 233 7.61 -19.70 15.58
N GLY A 234 7.65 -18.98 16.71
CA GLY A 234 8.83 -18.26 17.17
C GLY A 234 8.98 -16.84 16.64
N ALA A 235 8.02 -16.32 15.86
CA ALA A 235 7.92 -14.93 15.40
C ALA A 235 9.28 -14.20 15.34
N PRO A 236 10.13 -14.45 14.35
CA PRO A 236 11.47 -13.87 14.29
C PRO A 236 11.47 -12.36 14.02
N ASP A 237 10.35 -11.85 13.52
CA ASP A 237 10.12 -10.44 13.22
C ASP A 237 8.90 -9.86 13.95
N ASN A 238 8.70 -8.55 13.81
CA ASN A 238 7.45 -7.90 14.16
C ASN A 238 6.32 -8.53 13.34
N VAL A 239 5.13 -8.63 13.90
CA VAL A 239 3.97 -9.20 13.22
C VAL A 239 2.76 -8.29 13.35
N THR A 240 2.24 -7.86 12.21
CA THR A 240 1.05 -7.01 12.15
C THR A 240 0.02 -7.61 11.21
N VAL A 241 -1.22 -7.67 11.67
CA VAL A 241 -2.36 -8.26 10.96
C VAL A 241 -3.58 -7.37 11.10
N LEU A 242 -4.21 -7.06 9.99
CA LEU A 242 -5.54 -6.45 9.89
C LEU A 242 -6.49 -7.43 9.21
N VAL A 243 -7.67 -7.62 9.76
CA VAL A 243 -8.76 -8.39 9.14
C VAL A 243 -9.97 -7.48 9.00
N ALA A 244 -10.52 -7.41 7.78
CA ALA A 244 -11.73 -6.67 7.46
C ALA A 244 -12.71 -7.57 6.72
N LYS A 245 -13.92 -7.74 7.25
CA LYS A 245 -14.98 -8.57 6.66
C LYS A 245 -16.03 -7.68 6.00
N ALA A 246 -16.19 -7.82 4.69
CA ALA A 246 -17.23 -7.14 3.95
C ALA A 246 -18.61 -7.59 4.43
N GLY A 247 -19.39 -6.61 4.86
CA GLY A 247 -20.75 -6.80 5.36
C GLY A 247 -21.76 -6.24 4.38
N PRO A 248 -22.91 -5.75 4.88
CA PRO A 248 -24.14 -5.69 4.13
C PRO A 248 -24.04 -5.05 2.75
N GLU A 249 -25.08 -5.21 1.95
CA GLU A 249 -25.18 -4.87 0.49
C GLU A 249 -24.66 -3.47 0.11
N GLU A 250 -24.56 -2.54 1.04
CA GLU A 250 -24.09 -1.16 0.81
C GLU A 250 -22.57 -1.05 0.54
N VAL A 251 -21.80 -2.08 0.90
CA VAL A 251 -20.37 -2.17 0.61
C VAL A 251 -20.11 -3.02 -0.62
N THR A 252 -21.08 -3.84 -1.00
CA THR A 252 -20.96 -4.71 -2.18
C THR A 252 -21.35 -3.94 -3.43
N THR A 253 -20.44 -3.85 -4.37
CA THR A 253 -20.73 -3.25 -5.66
C THR A 253 -21.44 -4.24 -6.57
N SER A 254 -22.56 -3.82 -7.14
CA SER A 254 -23.17 -4.53 -8.26
C SER A 254 -22.18 -4.61 -9.42
N TYR A 255 -22.01 -5.78 -10.01
CA TYR A 255 -21.13 -6.05 -11.16
C TYR A 255 -21.51 -5.31 -12.45
N ALA A 256 -22.55 -4.48 -12.43
CA ALA A 256 -23.03 -3.77 -13.61
C ALA A 256 -21.99 -2.74 -14.06
N LYS A 257 -21.25 -3.10 -15.12
CA LYS A 257 -20.47 -2.23 -16.00
C LYS A 257 -19.87 -1.00 -15.33
N GLN A 258 -18.87 -1.19 -14.48
CA GLN A 258 -18.11 -0.09 -13.95
C GLN A 258 -17.04 0.30 -14.98
N GLU A 259 -17.07 1.53 -15.42
CA GLU A 259 -15.96 2.08 -16.19
C GLU A 259 -14.71 2.12 -15.30
N PRO A 260 -13.55 1.73 -15.82
CA PRO A 260 -12.31 1.83 -15.07
C PRO A 260 -12.06 3.28 -14.69
N TRP A 261 -11.49 3.52 -13.51
CA TRP A 261 -10.97 4.83 -13.19
C TRP A 261 -9.78 5.13 -14.09
N LEU A 262 -9.76 6.30 -14.68
CA LEU A 262 -8.62 6.79 -15.43
C LEU A 262 -7.64 7.42 -14.42
N LEU A 263 -6.39 6.98 -14.44
CA LEU A 263 -5.29 7.65 -13.79
C LEU A 263 -4.73 8.65 -14.79
N THR A 264 -4.84 9.92 -14.50
CA THR A 264 -4.05 10.92 -15.17
C THR A 264 -2.68 10.93 -14.50
N ASP A 265 -1.67 10.34 -15.17
CA ASP A 265 -0.30 10.44 -14.68
C ASP A 265 0.03 11.92 -14.52
N GLY A 266 0.25 12.32 -13.28
CA GLY A 266 0.96 13.48 -12.79
C GLY A 266 1.18 14.73 -13.64
N VAL A 267 0.37 14.93 -14.67
CA VAL A 267 0.15 16.27 -15.14
C VAL A 267 -0.56 16.92 -13.95
N GLU A 268 0.22 17.58 -13.06
CA GLU A 268 -0.32 18.76 -12.42
C GLU A 268 -1.29 19.30 -13.45
N ALA A 269 -2.55 19.43 -13.08
CA ALA A 269 -3.36 20.44 -13.67
C ALA A 269 -2.62 21.74 -13.35
N ALA A 270 -1.52 21.97 -14.04
CA ALA A 270 -1.16 23.29 -14.43
C ALA A 270 -2.51 23.77 -14.91
N SER A 271 -3.17 24.59 -14.07
CA SER A 271 -4.31 25.37 -14.50
C SER A 271 -3.96 25.70 -15.93
N SER A 272 -4.55 24.96 -16.86
CA SER A 272 -4.43 25.26 -18.25
C SER A 272 -5.29 26.53 -18.44
N SER A 273 -4.82 27.65 -17.94
CA SER A 273 -4.71 28.77 -18.82
C SER A 273 -3.92 28.15 -19.97
N GLN A 274 -4.65 27.71 -21.00
CA GLN A 274 -4.09 27.59 -22.33
C GLN A 274 -3.36 28.93 -22.56
N GLU A 275 -2.09 29.01 -22.15
CA GLU A 275 -1.15 29.94 -22.68
C GLU A 275 -1.00 29.46 -24.14
N ILE A 276 -2.01 29.77 -24.92
CA ILE A 276 -1.88 29.86 -26.37
C ILE A 276 -0.51 30.52 -26.49
N ALA A 277 0.39 29.91 -27.26
CA ALA A 277 1.70 30.47 -27.51
C ALA A 277 1.50 31.78 -28.29
N TRP A 278 0.95 32.81 -27.62
CA TRP A 278 0.59 34.09 -28.20
C TRP A 278 1.83 34.85 -28.65
N LYS A 279 3.00 34.56 -28.06
CA LYS A 279 4.29 35.17 -28.48
C LYS A 279 4.60 34.97 -29.95
N PRO A 280 4.60 33.75 -30.54
CA PRO A 280 4.81 33.58 -31.98
C PRO A 280 3.66 34.12 -32.82
N LEU A 281 2.42 34.10 -32.31
CA LEU A 281 1.27 34.69 -33.02
C LEU A 281 1.36 36.23 -33.10
N VAL A 282 1.75 36.88 -32.01
CA VAL A 282 1.99 38.33 -31.97
C VAL A 282 3.16 38.71 -32.88
N SER A 283 4.27 37.93 -32.83
CA SER A 283 5.41 38.14 -33.73
C SER A 283 5.03 37.99 -35.21
N ALA A 284 4.23 36.98 -35.54
CA ALA A 284 3.69 36.81 -36.90
C ALA A 284 2.79 37.98 -37.34
N GLY A 285 1.93 38.47 -36.43
CA GLY A 285 1.08 39.62 -36.66
C GLY A 285 1.85 40.91 -36.93
N ILE A 286 2.92 41.15 -36.15
CA ILE A 286 3.81 42.31 -36.35
C ILE A 286 4.54 42.22 -37.69
N CYS A 287 5.11 41.06 -38.03
CA CYS A 287 5.79 40.85 -39.32
C CYS A 287 4.83 41.02 -40.51
N PHE A 288 3.60 40.52 -40.38
CA PHE A 288 2.55 40.69 -41.39
C PHE A 288 2.18 42.16 -41.60
N PHE A 289 1.98 42.90 -40.48
CA PHE A 289 1.65 44.32 -40.52
C PHE A 289 2.79 45.16 -41.16
N VAL A 290 4.03 44.90 -40.80
CA VAL A 290 5.21 45.54 -41.40
C VAL A 290 5.27 45.24 -42.92
N SER A 291 5.01 43.98 -43.31
CA SER A 291 4.96 43.59 -44.74
C SER A 291 3.87 44.34 -45.49
N LEU A 292 2.72 44.58 -44.85
CA LEU A 292 1.58 45.31 -45.45
C LEU A 292 1.91 46.81 -45.60
N VAL A 293 2.57 47.41 -44.61
CA VAL A 293 3.02 48.82 -44.66
C VAL A 293 4.09 49.02 -45.72
N LEU A 294 5.00 48.09 -45.88
CA LEU A 294 6.03 48.14 -46.91
C LEU A 294 5.49 47.93 -48.33
N LYS A 295 4.39 47.18 -48.47
CA LYS A 295 3.75 46.88 -49.75
C LYS A 295 2.67 47.89 -50.14
N GLY A 296 2.15 48.66 -49.18
CA GLY A 296 1.16 49.69 -49.39
C GLY A 296 1.83 50.96 -49.98
N ASP A 297 1.08 51.75 -50.78
CA ASP A 297 1.51 53.02 -51.43
C ASP A 297 1.94 54.13 -50.46
N LEU A 298 2.15 53.82 -49.16
CA LEU A 298 2.55 54.78 -48.12
C LEU A 298 4.03 55.22 -48.26
N ILE A 299 4.85 54.40 -48.94
CA ILE A 299 6.26 54.74 -49.22
C ILE A 299 6.45 54.65 -50.70
N ARG A 300 6.31 55.82 -51.42
CA ARG A 300 6.64 55.91 -52.83
C ARG A 300 8.14 56.00 -53.02
N PRO A 301 8.80 54.96 -53.53
CA PRO A 301 10.26 54.96 -53.68
C PRO A 301 10.63 56.04 -54.73
N SER A 302 11.53 56.93 -54.37
CA SER A 302 12.03 58.03 -55.20
C SER A 302 13.26 57.58 -56.03
N SER A 303 13.71 56.37 -55.98
CA SER A 303 14.81 55.85 -56.81
C SER A 303 14.76 54.31 -56.93
N PRO A 304 15.31 53.72 -57.98
CA PRO A 304 15.31 52.27 -58.23
C PRO A 304 16.01 51.49 -57.14
N THR A 305 16.98 52.08 -56.45
CA THR A 305 17.67 51.45 -55.32
C THR A 305 16.81 51.30 -54.07
N ILE A 306 15.92 52.31 -53.82
CA ILE A 306 14.97 52.27 -52.70
C ILE A 306 13.88 51.24 -52.98
N GLU A 307 13.45 51.12 -54.22
CA GLU A 307 12.46 50.12 -54.67
C GLU A 307 12.94 48.71 -54.48
N ALA A 308 14.20 48.44 -54.80
CA ALA A 308 14.84 47.15 -54.58
C ALA A 308 14.96 46.81 -53.09
N LEU A 309 15.30 47.79 -52.22
CA LEU A 309 15.37 47.63 -50.77
C LEU A 309 13.99 47.35 -50.15
N VAL A 310 12.96 48.01 -50.60
CA VAL A 310 11.58 47.79 -50.15
C VAL A 310 11.11 46.40 -50.59
N ALA A 311 11.42 45.94 -51.79
CA ALA A 311 11.11 44.60 -52.26
C ALA A 311 11.79 43.49 -51.44
N ILE A 312 13.08 43.69 -51.12
CA ILE A 312 13.82 42.77 -50.26
C ILE A 312 13.22 42.76 -48.86
N GLY A 313 12.93 43.92 -48.29
CA GLY A 313 12.30 44.04 -46.95
C GLY A 313 10.95 43.33 -46.84
N THR A 314 10.10 43.48 -47.88
CA THR A 314 8.81 42.77 -47.94
C THR A 314 8.99 41.25 -48.08
N ALA A 315 9.95 40.79 -48.84
CA ALA A 315 10.23 39.35 -48.95
C ALA A 315 10.74 38.73 -47.63
N VAL A 316 11.62 39.45 -46.93
CA VAL A 316 12.15 39.01 -45.63
C VAL A 316 11.05 38.97 -44.57
N THR A 317 10.18 39.99 -44.49
CA THR A 317 9.08 40.01 -43.50
C THR A 317 8.00 38.97 -43.85
N ALA A 318 7.72 38.69 -45.08
CA ALA A 318 6.83 37.63 -45.50
C ALA A 318 7.37 36.24 -45.15
N LEU A 319 8.66 36.01 -45.37
CA LEU A 319 9.32 34.75 -44.95
C LEU A 319 9.32 34.58 -43.45
N ALA A 320 9.62 35.62 -42.68
CA ALA A 320 9.56 35.59 -41.21
C ALA A 320 8.15 35.26 -40.71
N THR A 321 7.10 35.85 -41.34
CA THR A 321 5.70 35.53 -40.99
C THR A 321 5.39 34.05 -41.21
N ILE A 322 5.83 33.47 -42.32
CA ILE A 322 5.63 32.04 -42.62
C ILE A 322 6.36 31.18 -41.58
N VAL A 323 7.59 31.53 -41.22
CA VAL A 323 8.38 30.77 -40.21
C VAL A 323 7.72 30.85 -38.83
N PHE A 324 7.24 32.00 -38.40
CA PHE A 324 6.53 32.16 -37.14
C PHE A 324 5.19 31.43 -37.10
N LEU A 325 4.41 31.43 -38.19
CA LEU A 325 3.20 30.64 -38.35
C LEU A 325 3.47 29.15 -38.34
N ALA A 326 4.51 28.70 -39.03
CA ALA A 326 4.93 27.29 -39.03
C ALA A 326 5.36 26.86 -37.65
N ASN A 327 6.12 27.68 -36.91
CA ASN A 327 6.50 27.40 -35.54
C ASN A 327 5.30 27.38 -34.58
N ALA A 328 4.32 28.29 -34.75
CA ALA A 328 3.09 28.27 -33.99
C ALA A 328 2.25 27.00 -34.27
N LEU A 329 2.18 26.60 -35.54
CA LEU A 329 1.49 25.37 -35.95
C LEU A 329 2.22 24.11 -35.44
N LEU A 330 3.53 24.07 -35.52
CA LEU A 330 4.35 22.98 -34.96
C LEU A 330 4.25 22.91 -33.44
N ALA A 331 4.21 24.03 -32.74
CA ALA A 331 3.97 24.09 -31.32
C ALA A 331 2.56 23.58 -30.97
N SER A 332 1.55 23.97 -31.75
CA SER A 332 0.17 23.46 -31.59
C SER A 332 0.06 21.98 -31.93
N VAL A 333 0.77 21.47 -32.94
CA VAL A 333 0.81 20.04 -33.29
C VAL A 333 1.62 19.25 -32.27
N LYS A 334 2.69 19.81 -31.70
CA LYS A 334 3.42 19.20 -30.57
C LYS A 334 2.54 19.19 -29.31
N SER A 335 1.76 20.24 -29.05
CA SER A 335 0.78 20.27 -27.96
C SER A 335 -0.40 19.33 -28.20
N ALA A 336 -0.84 19.15 -29.44
CA ALA A 336 -1.91 18.20 -29.80
C ALA A 336 -1.44 16.74 -29.85
N LYS A 337 -0.13 16.47 -29.99
CA LYS A 337 0.45 15.12 -29.87
C LYS A 337 0.88 14.72 -28.47
N ILE A 338 0.72 15.60 -27.49
CA ILE A 338 0.64 15.21 -26.09
C ILE A 338 -0.85 14.89 -25.82
N ILE A 339 -1.38 13.86 -26.48
CA ILE A 339 -2.21 12.91 -25.76
C ILE A 339 -1.26 12.43 -24.66
N PRO A 340 -1.55 12.71 -23.38
CA PRO A 340 -0.74 12.13 -22.35
C PRO A 340 -0.77 10.62 -22.61
N SER A 341 0.34 10.08 -23.10
CA SER A 341 0.55 8.63 -23.17
C SER A 341 0.74 8.16 -21.75
N GLY A 342 -0.32 8.24 -20.94
CA GLY A 342 -0.25 8.08 -19.53
C GLY A 342 -1.57 8.12 -18.80
N ALA A 343 -2.70 8.31 -19.48
CA ALA A 343 -3.96 7.90 -18.89
C ALA A 343 -3.96 6.36 -18.87
N ARG A 344 -3.21 5.78 -17.96
CA ARG A 344 -3.37 4.37 -17.65
C ARG A 344 -4.74 4.26 -16.99
N ALA A 345 -5.66 3.59 -17.66
CA ALA A 345 -6.79 3.04 -16.94
C ALA A 345 -6.19 2.30 -15.74
N ALA A 346 -6.59 2.66 -14.53
CA ALA A 346 -6.32 1.79 -13.38
C ALA A 346 -6.88 0.44 -13.83
N ARG A 347 -5.98 -0.46 -14.21
CA ARG A 347 -6.39 -1.73 -14.81
C ARG A 347 -7.22 -2.42 -13.75
N PRO A 348 -8.41 -2.91 -14.04
CA PRO A 348 -9.07 -3.84 -13.15
C PRO A 348 -8.04 -4.90 -12.83
N GLY A 349 -7.74 -5.10 -11.53
CA GLY A 349 -6.56 -5.79 -11.04
C GLY A 349 -6.17 -6.98 -11.89
N HIS A 350 -4.90 -7.18 -12.12
CA HIS A 350 -4.36 -8.25 -12.97
C HIS A 350 -4.72 -9.66 -12.48
N GLY A 351 -5.59 -9.76 -11.49
CA GLY A 351 -5.94 -11.00 -10.81
C GLY A 351 -5.04 -11.24 -9.60
N SER A 352 -5.23 -12.38 -8.99
CA SER A 352 -4.39 -12.83 -7.88
C SER A 352 -2.97 -13.11 -8.35
N TYR A 353 -1.98 -12.63 -7.59
CA TYR A 353 -0.56 -12.97 -7.82
C TYR A 353 -0.23 -14.38 -7.33
N GLN A 354 -0.89 -14.79 -6.25
CA GLN A 354 -0.84 -16.15 -5.71
C GLN A 354 -2.22 -16.54 -5.20
N GLU A 355 -2.53 -17.84 -5.33
CA GLU A 355 -3.79 -18.40 -4.88
C GLU A 355 -3.56 -19.68 -4.12
N ALA A 356 -4.40 -19.94 -3.11
CA ALA A 356 -4.40 -21.19 -2.38
C ALA A 356 -5.83 -21.60 -2.02
N ASP A 357 -6.03 -22.89 -1.89
CA ASP A 357 -7.22 -23.42 -1.24
C ASP A 357 -7.01 -23.34 0.28
N CYS A 358 -7.99 -22.78 0.97
CA CYS A 358 -8.01 -22.66 2.42
C CYS A 358 -9.18 -23.45 3.05
N ALA A 359 -9.72 -24.43 2.30
CA ALA A 359 -10.66 -25.38 2.87
C ALA A 359 -10.00 -26.15 4.02
N PRO A 360 -10.74 -26.42 5.10
CA PRO A 360 -10.18 -27.19 6.20
C PRO A 360 -9.85 -28.60 5.74
N ASP A 361 -8.61 -28.99 5.98
CA ASP A 361 -8.15 -30.36 5.78
C ASP A 361 -7.33 -30.86 6.97
N LYS A 362 -7.12 -32.15 7.03
CA LYS A 362 -6.38 -32.80 8.13
C LYS A 362 -4.91 -32.35 8.20
N PRO A 363 -4.13 -32.31 7.09
CA PRO A 363 -2.74 -31.87 7.12
C PRO A 363 -2.57 -30.45 7.64
N LEU A 364 -3.46 -29.52 7.28
CA LEU A 364 -3.42 -28.14 7.69
C LEU A 364 -3.65 -28.00 9.21
N LEU A 365 -4.67 -28.69 9.74
CA LEU A 365 -4.97 -28.68 11.17
C LEU A 365 -3.89 -29.39 11.99
N GLU A 366 -3.30 -30.47 11.51
CA GLU A 366 -2.18 -31.14 12.16
C GLU A 366 -0.92 -30.25 12.17
N GLY A 367 -0.71 -29.45 11.14
CA GLY A 367 0.35 -28.43 11.10
C GLY A 367 0.17 -27.39 12.20
N ILE A 368 -1.04 -26.87 12.35
CA ILE A 368 -1.40 -25.91 13.41
C ILE A 368 -1.26 -26.56 14.79
N ALA A 369 -1.77 -27.79 14.99
CA ALA A 369 -1.66 -28.52 16.25
C ALA A 369 -0.20 -28.71 16.69
N ARG A 370 0.68 -29.08 15.76
CA ARG A 370 2.13 -29.21 16.05
C ARG A 370 2.76 -27.88 16.46
N SER A 371 2.36 -26.78 15.83
CA SER A 371 2.85 -25.45 16.21
C SER A 371 2.41 -25.07 17.62
N ILE A 372 1.15 -25.32 18.00
CA ILE A 372 0.62 -25.09 19.34
C ILE A 372 1.36 -25.94 20.38
N GLU A 373 1.56 -27.24 20.11
CA GLU A 373 2.25 -28.18 21.00
C GLU A 373 3.70 -27.76 21.21
N SER A 374 4.41 -27.38 20.15
CA SER A 374 5.79 -26.88 20.24
C SER A 374 5.89 -25.61 21.07
N ALA A 375 4.96 -24.69 20.92
CA ALA A 375 4.92 -23.46 21.72
C ALA A 375 4.60 -23.75 23.18
N ALA A 376 3.64 -24.66 23.46
CA ALA A 376 3.27 -25.05 24.81
C ALA A 376 4.44 -25.61 25.61
N ALA A 377 5.32 -26.36 24.96
CA ALA A 377 6.51 -26.93 25.62
C ALA A 377 7.46 -25.86 26.20
N GLY A 378 7.43 -24.64 25.71
CA GLY A 378 8.23 -23.50 26.19
C GLY A 378 7.52 -22.61 27.22
N LEU A 379 6.26 -22.89 27.56
CA LEU A 379 5.46 -22.10 28.50
C LEU A 379 5.42 -22.74 29.88
N ASP A 380 4.88 -22.04 30.88
CA ASP A 380 4.72 -22.54 32.22
C ASP A 380 3.68 -23.68 32.33
N ALA A 381 3.65 -24.38 33.47
CA ALA A 381 2.77 -25.52 33.68
C ALA A 381 1.28 -25.16 33.62
N THR A 382 0.93 -23.93 33.97
CA THR A 382 -0.47 -23.45 33.95
C THR A 382 -0.94 -23.29 32.53
N ASP A 383 -0.14 -22.64 31.69
CA ASP A 383 -0.44 -22.44 30.26
C ASP A 383 -0.45 -23.80 29.52
N GLN A 384 0.50 -24.73 29.86
CA GLN A 384 0.51 -26.07 29.31
C GLN A 384 -0.76 -26.87 29.62
N GLN A 385 -1.28 -26.80 30.85
CA GLN A 385 -2.52 -27.47 31.25
C GLN A 385 -3.73 -26.98 30.46
N GLN A 386 -3.74 -25.75 30.04
CA GLN A 386 -4.80 -25.18 29.18
C GLN A 386 -4.65 -25.54 27.71
N LEU A 387 -3.43 -25.59 27.21
CA LEU A 387 -3.15 -25.79 25.79
C LEU A 387 -3.21 -27.25 25.34
N LEU A 388 -2.66 -28.20 26.14
CA LEU A 388 -2.57 -29.59 25.71
C LEU A 388 -3.92 -30.27 25.46
N PRO A 389 -4.98 -30.05 26.25
CA PRO A 389 -6.32 -30.57 25.90
C PRO A 389 -6.84 -30.03 24.56
N LEU A 390 -6.62 -28.77 24.26
CA LEU A 390 -7.03 -28.16 22.99
C LEU A 390 -6.28 -28.76 21.78
N VAL A 391 -5.00 -29.09 21.94
CA VAL A 391 -4.24 -29.82 20.91
C VAL A 391 -4.87 -31.19 20.62
N ALA A 392 -5.27 -31.90 21.67
CA ALA A 392 -5.97 -33.18 21.50
C ALA A 392 -7.30 -33.01 20.76
N GLU A 393 -8.10 -31.99 21.13
CA GLU A 393 -9.36 -31.67 20.44
C GLU A 393 -9.16 -31.32 18.95
N VAL A 394 -8.10 -30.59 18.62
CA VAL A 394 -7.76 -30.28 17.21
C VAL A 394 -7.49 -31.57 16.45
N ARG A 395 -6.71 -32.50 17.00
CA ARG A 395 -6.37 -33.77 16.38
C ARG A 395 -7.58 -34.69 16.24
N GLU A 396 -8.39 -34.83 17.28
CA GLU A 396 -9.61 -35.66 17.24
C GLU A 396 -10.66 -35.09 16.31
N GLY A 397 -10.89 -33.79 16.34
CA GLY A 397 -11.86 -33.11 15.50
C GLY A 397 -11.49 -33.18 14.01
N SER A 398 -10.21 -33.22 13.69
CA SER A 398 -9.70 -33.38 12.32
C SER A 398 -10.02 -34.76 11.71
N VAL A 399 -10.38 -35.73 12.53
CA VAL A 399 -10.63 -37.10 12.10
C VAL A 399 -12.12 -37.53 12.20
N ALA A 400 -12.83 -37.09 13.26
CA ALA A 400 -14.09 -37.76 13.65
C ALA A 400 -15.35 -36.87 13.70
N ARG A 401 -15.25 -35.55 13.91
CA ARG A 401 -16.38 -34.69 14.31
C ARG A 401 -16.66 -33.46 13.43
N GLY A 402 -15.99 -33.34 12.33
CA GLY A 402 -16.06 -32.15 11.51
C GLY A 402 -15.04 -31.06 11.93
N PHE A 403 -14.53 -30.39 10.94
CA PHE A 403 -13.42 -29.45 11.08
C PHE A 403 -13.75 -28.21 11.92
N ASP A 404 -15.03 -27.83 12.05
CA ASP A 404 -15.44 -26.64 12.79
C ASP A 404 -15.02 -26.67 14.28
N LEU A 405 -15.15 -27.83 14.93
CA LEU A 405 -14.72 -28.00 16.32
C LEU A 405 -13.20 -27.94 16.45
N ALA A 406 -12.48 -28.60 15.52
CA ALA A 406 -11.02 -28.56 15.48
C ALA A 406 -10.50 -27.12 15.27
N ILE A 407 -11.10 -26.36 14.37
CA ILE A 407 -10.75 -24.95 14.12
C ILE A 407 -11.06 -24.09 15.34
N ALA A 408 -12.21 -24.31 16.01
CA ALA A 408 -12.56 -23.57 17.22
C ALA A 408 -11.59 -23.84 18.37
N ALA A 409 -11.16 -25.10 18.57
CA ALA A 409 -10.14 -25.47 19.54
C ALA A 409 -8.77 -24.87 19.20
N ALA A 410 -8.34 -24.97 17.92
CA ALA A 410 -7.12 -24.36 17.44
C ALA A 410 -7.10 -22.83 17.69
N ALA A 411 -8.17 -22.13 17.31
CA ALA A 411 -8.29 -20.72 17.54
C ALA A 411 -8.26 -20.34 19.02
N THR A 412 -8.87 -21.14 19.89
CA THR A 412 -8.82 -20.93 21.35
C THR A 412 -7.38 -21.06 21.86
N ALA A 413 -6.68 -22.12 21.46
CA ALA A 413 -5.29 -22.34 21.85
C ALA A 413 -4.37 -21.22 21.33
N LEU A 414 -4.54 -20.81 20.08
CA LEU A 414 -3.75 -19.72 19.49
C LEU A 414 -4.01 -18.37 20.16
N CYS A 415 -5.25 -18.11 20.57
CA CYS A 415 -5.58 -16.92 21.35
C CYS A 415 -4.91 -16.93 22.74
N LEU A 416 -4.83 -18.08 23.38
CA LEU A 416 -4.10 -18.24 24.65
C LEU A 416 -2.59 -18.01 24.45
N ILE A 417 -2.00 -18.55 23.39
CA ILE A 417 -0.59 -18.33 23.03
C ILE A 417 -0.31 -16.85 22.79
N ALA A 418 -1.21 -16.15 22.09
CA ALA A 418 -1.08 -14.72 21.82
C ALA A 418 -1.08 -13.87 23.12
N GLU A 419 -1.56 -14.41 24.23
CA GLU A 419 -1.52 -13.76 25.55
C GLU A 419 -0.35 -14.27 26.41
N ALA A 420 -0.06 -15.57 26.36
CA ALA A 420 0.94 -16.22 27.20
C ALA A 420 2.37 -15.79 26.83
N ILE A 421 2.73 -15.81 25.54
CA ILE A 421 4.10 -15.49 25.10
C ILE A 421 4.51 -14.06 25.45
N PRO A 422 3.68 -13.00 25.21
CA PRO A 422 4.03 -11.65 25.66
C PRO A 422 4.18 -11.51 27.17
N ARG A 423 3.33 -12.18 27.96
CA ARG A 423 3.45 -12.22 29.43
C ARG A 423 4.79 -12.85 29.88
N HIS A 424 5.15 -13.98 29.29
CA HIS A 424 6.39 -14.68 29.58
C HIS A 424 7.63 -13.85 29.28
N ARG A 425 7.63 -13.16 28.13
CA ARG A 425 8.70 -12.21 27.75
C ARG A 425 8.85 -11.05 28.75
N ALA A 426 7.73 -10.49 29.22
CA ALA A 426 7.73 -9.40 30.19
C ALA A 426 8.32 -9.87 31.55
N THR A 427 7.94 -11.04 32.01
CA THR A 427 8.44 -11.64 33.27
C THR A 427 9.94 -11.92 33.21
N THR A 428 10.42 -12.48 32.09
CA THR A 428 11.84 -12.78 31.89
C THR A 428 12.69 -11.51 31.86
N LYS A 429 12.23 -10.45 31.18
CA LYS A 429 12.90 -9.14 31.17
C LYS A 429 12.96 -8.51 32.56
N ALA A 430 11.90 -8.60 33.35
CA ALA A 430 11.85 -8.09 34.72
C ALA A 430 12.86 -8.82 35.65
N GLN A 431 12.98 -10.13 35.50
CA GLN A 431 13.96 -10.95 36.28
C GLN A 431 15.40 -10.66 35.89
N GLN A 432 15.68 -10.37 34.62
CA GLN A 432 17.03 -10.03 34.17
C GLN A 432 17.42 -8.59 34.55
N GLY A 433 16.48 -7.65 34.60
CA GLY A 433 16.74 -6.28 35.04
C GLY A 433 17.02 -6.12 36.52
N ASP A 434 16.57 -7.07 37.37
CA ASP A 434 16.85 -7.05 38.82
C ASP A 434 18.25 -7.61 39.15
N HIS A 435 18.93 -8.30 38.23
CA HIS A 435 20.28 -8.78 38.38
C HIS A 435 21.38 -7.77 38.00
N ASP A 436 21.04 -6.72 37.26
CA ASP A 436 21.93 -5.59 36.91
C ASP A 436 21.81 -4.41 37.87
N GLY A 437 21.46 -4.64 39.13
CA GLY A 437 21.50 -3.66 40.21
C GLY A 437 22.94 -3.26 40.58
N PRO A 438 23.17 -2.05 41.12
CA PRO A 438 24.45 -1.34 41.09
C PRO A 438 25.44 -1.90 42.12
N ASP A 439 26.23 -2.88 41.72
CA ASP A 439 27.52 -3.18 42.37
C ASP A 439 28.64 -2.50 41.56
N ARG A 440 28.75 -1.16 41.71
CA ARG A 440 30.02 -0.46 41.53
C ARG A 440 30.60 -0.19 42.92
N PRO A 441 31.72 -0.82 43.30
CA PRO A 441 32.46 -0.37 44.47
C PRO A 441 32.93 1.04 44.19
N ALA A 442 32.70 1.91 45.16
CA ALA A 442 33.34 3.19 45.24
C ALA A 442 34.83 2.92 45.52
N ASP A 443 35.64 2.96 44.46
CA ASP A 443 37.09 3.14 44.64
C ASP A 443 37.35 4.62 44.84
N GLY A 444 37.67 4.93 46.11
CA GLY A 444 38.32 6.15 46.48
C GLY A 444 39.79 6.06 46.07
N ASP A 445 40.29 7.17 45.68
CA ASP A 445 41.50 7.95 45.89
C ASP A 445 41.83 8.78 44.65
#